data_b25cdeaea83a96cb174d206bf80b1041
#
_entry.id   b25cdeaea83a96cb174d206bf80b1041
#
_cell.length_a   1.000
_cell.length_b   1.000
_cell.length_c   1.000
_cell.angle_alpha   90.00
_cell.angle_beta   90.00
_cell.angle_gamma   90.00
#
_symmetry.space_group_name_H-M   'P 1'
#
loop_
_entity.id
_entity.type
_entity.pdbx_description
1 polymer ?
#
loop_
_entity_poly.entity_id
_entity_poly.type
_entity_poly.pdbx_seq_one_letter_code
_entity_poly.pdbx_strand_id
1 'polypeptide(L)'
;MPKPSLIALFAAFATAAAAQAPPAAQVPPAAQAPPTPEAAAPPVIPDEAWKPVDPANTLVVDTTKGRFVVEMHPELAPRHVARIKALARQGYYNGSLFYRVLDFMAQTGDKGNKQYRSSLPNMKNEATFRLTPAIPYLSIGALPTGDAGFIGAMPVLIQPAQGGPASGQPADQAPTSGEGSALFCPGTAAFAHGPSIDSANSQIFFMRVRGPNLEKQFTAWGRVIQGQDVVKALKNGEPPPSPDKMTRVRVMADMPAADRPRLKVLDVKSPAFAALLQQEIAAKGARFSICDVEIPVQAG
;
A
#
# COMPACT_ATOMS: atom_id res chain seq x y z
N MET A 1 34.69 -10.88 -86.44
CA MET A 1 35.81 -10.16 -87.05
C MET A 1 36.02 -8.84 -86.32
N PRO A 2 37.23 -8.51 -86.03
CA PRO A 2 37.56 -7.58 -84.97
C PRO A 2 37.88 -6.17 -85.48
N LYS A 3 37.99 -5.22 -84.64
CA LYS A 3 39.07 -4.20 -84.74
C LYS A 3 39.22 -3.44 -83.48
N PRO A 4 40.41 -3.11 -83.12
CA PRO A 4 40.80 -2.50 -81.84
C PRO A 4 40.94 -0.97 -81.94
N SER A 5 40.91 -0.31 -80.87
CA SER A 5 41.40 1.11 -80.78
C SER A 5 41.94 1.43 -79.42
N LEU A 6 43.17 1.60 -79.43
CA LEU A 6 44.09 2.62 -78.93
C LEU A 6 43.87 3.25 -77.54
N ILE A 7 44.85 2.95 -76.77
CA ILE A 7 45.26 3.53 -75.48
C ILE A 7 45.71 4.99 -75.70
N ALA A 8 45.26 5.91 -74.93
CA ALA A 8 45.86 7.18 -74.67
C ALA A 8 46.13 7.40 -73.20
N LEU A 9 47.41 7.41 -72.85
CA LEU A 9 47.93 7.63 -71.52
C LEU A 9 47.98 9.12 -71.22
N PHE A 10 47.24 9.65 -70.27
CA PHE A 10 47.39 10.98 -69.70
C PHE A 10 47.86 10.87 -68.26
N ALA A 11 49.13 11.28 -68.06
CA ALA A 11 49.68 11.47 -66.72
C ALA A 11 49.25 12.85 -66.21
N ALA A 12 48.46 12.82 -65.10
CA ALA A 12 48.11 14.05 -64.38
C ALA A 12 48.86 14.08 -63.03
N PHE A 13 49.71 15.11 -62.92
CA PHE A 13 50.37 15.43 -61.65
C PHE A 13 49.38 15.88 -60.64
N ALA A 14 49.28 15.14 -59.51
CA ALA A 14 48.48 15.54 -58.36
C ALA A 14 49.39 16.33 -57.40
N THR A 15 49.11 17.60 -57.23
CA THR A 15 49.69 18.46 -56.20
C THR A 15 48.93 18.18 -54.89
N ALA A 16 49.63 17.64 -53.90
CA ALA A 16 49.10 17.46 -52.56
C ALA A 16 48.93 18.78 -51.80
N ALA A 17 47.72 19.24 -51.62
CA ALA A 17 47.46 20.36 -50.70
C ALA A 17 47.33 19.78 -49.26
N ALA A 18 48.27 20.22 -48.40
CA ALA A 18 48.17 19.87 -46.94
C ALA A 18 46.99 20.61 -46.32
N ALA A 19 45.96 19.86 -45.95
CA ALA A 19 44.85 20.40 -45.16
C ALA A 19 45.30 20.59 -43.72
N GLN A 20 45.30 21.81 -43.25
CA GLN A 20 45.50 22.17 -41.84
C GLN A 20 44.24 21.73 -41.06
N ALA A 21 44.44 20.94 -40.00
CA ALA A 21 43.38 20.57 -39.06
C ALA A 21 42.85 21.81 -38.32
N PRO A 22 41.51 21.91 -38.10
CA PRO A 22 40.94 23.01 -37.31
C PRO A 22 41.39 22.92 -35.83
N PRO A 23 41.54 24.05 -35.12
CA PRO A 23 41.94 24.08 -33.72
C PRO A 23 40.87 23.35 -32.88
N ALA A 24 41.35 22.52 -31.95
CA ALA A 24 40.50 21.80 -31.00
C ALA A 24 39.61 22.77 -30.18
N ALA A 25 38.30 22.62 -30.29
CA ALA A 25 37.34 23.36 -29.47
C ALA A 25 37.60 23.04 -27.99
N GLN A 26 37.89 24.06 -27.20
CA GLN A 26 37.97 23.92 -25.74
C GLN A 26 36.59 23.58 -25.19
N VAL A 27 36.46 22.38 -24.61
CA VAL A 27 35.27 21.97 -23.87
C VAL A 27 35.20 22.82 -22.60
N PRO A 28 34.11 23.58 -22.38
CA PRO A 28 33.97 24.33 -21.13
C PRO A 28 33.98 23.35 -19.95
N PRO A 29 34.53 23.75 -18.77
CA PRO A 29 34.50 22.89 -17.58
C PRO A 29 33.07 22.52 -17.24
N ALA A 30 32.85 21.22 -17.01
CA ALA A 30 31.55 20.68 -16.62
C ALA A 30 31.04 21.46 -15.39
N ALA A 31 29.88 22.08 -15.55
CA ALA A 31 29.20 22.71 -14.42
C ALA A 31 29.03 21.67 -13.32
N GLN A 32 29.56 21.96 -12.12
CA GLN A 32 29.39 21.10 -10.97
C GLN A 32 27.87 20.96 -10.71
N ALA A 33 27.39 19.73 -10.70
CA ALA A 33 26.01 19.44 -10.30
C ALA A 33 25.76 20.04 -8.89
N PRO A 34 24.61 20.66 -8.67
CA PRO A 34 24.27 21.15 -7.33
C PRO A 34 24.39 20.01 -6.31
N PRO A 35 24.89 20.28 -5.09
CA PRO A 35 25.02 19.26 -4.07
C PRO A 35 23.64 18.59 -3.86
N THR A 36 23.63 17.26 -3.90
CA THR A 36 22.44 16.48 -3.55
C THR A 36 22.02 16.91 -2.13
N PRO A 37 20.77 17.30 -1.88
CA PRO A 37 20.32 17.63 -0.54
C PRO A 37 20.66 16.45 0.37
N GLU A 38 21.44 16.71 1.41
CA GLU A 38 21.72 15.74 2.47
C GLU A 38 20.38 15.30 3.06
N ALA A 39 20.10 14.00 3.02
CA ALA A 39 18.85 13.45 3.54
C ALA A 39 18.72 13.87 5.01
N ALA A 40 17.72 14.68 5.32
CA ALA A 40 17.46 15.12 6.70
C ALA A 40 17.37 13.89 7.62
N ALA A 41 18.03 13.94 8.76
CA ALA A 41 17.98 12.88 9.75
C ALA A 41 16.50 12.60 10.11
N PRO A 42 16.10 11.32 10.29
CA PRO A 42 14.74 11.00 10.67
C PRO A 42 14.36 11.74 11.97
N PRO A 43 13.13 12.27 12.07
CA PRO A 43 12.73 13.00 13.26
C PRO A 43 12.76 12.09 14.49
N VAL A 44 13.22 12.64 15.62
CA VAL A 44 13.12 11.95 16.89
C VAL A 44 11.64 11.89 17.29
N ILE A 45 11.11 10.66 17.43
CA ILE A 45 9.72 10.44 17.80
C ILE A 45 9.64 10.33 19.33
N PRO A 46 8.99 11.27 20.02
CA PRO A 46 8.86 11.23 21.48
C PRO A 46 7.91 10.12 21.95
N ASP A 47 8.11 9.61 23.15
CA ASP A 47 7.37 8.45 23.68
C ASP A 47 5.86 8.66 23.73
N GLU A 48 5.40 9.89 24.01
CA GLU A 48 3.97 10.25 24.04
C GLU A 48 3.29 10.18 22.68
N ALA A 49 4.05 10.19 21.59
CA ALA A 49 3.50 10.02 20.23
C ALA A 49 3.14 8.57 19.90
N TRP A 50 3.57 7.62 20.72
CA TRP A 50 3.31 6.21 20.52
C TRP A 50 2.09 5.74 21.30
N LYS A 51 1.15 5.14 20.61
CA LYS A 51 -0.06 4.55 21.20
C LYS A 51 0.01 3.03 21.19
N PRO A 52 -0.32 2.34 22.29
CA PRO A 52 -0.46 0.89 22.25
C PRO A 52 -1.59 0.52 21.27
N VAL A 53 -1.39 -0.56 20.48
CA VAL A 53 -2.44 -1.08 19.62
C VAL A 53 -3.61 -1.58 20.47
N ASP A 54 -4.85 -1.44 19.97
CA ASP A 54 -6.03 -1.98 20.64
C ASP A 54 -6.08 -3.51 20.47
N PRO A 55 -5.90 -4.32 21.52
CA PRO A 55 -5.92 -5.78 21.40
C PRO A 55 -7.25 -6.32 20.87
N ALA A 56 -8.35 -5.62 21.12
CA ALA A 56 -9.67 -6.03 20.67
C ALA A 56 -9.84 -5.85 19.16
N ASN A 57 -9.11 -4.91 18.57
CA ASN A 57 -9.12 -4.61 17.14
C ASN A 57 -7.78 -4.94 16.46
N THR A 58 -7.01 -5.87 17.02
CA THR A 58 -5.75 -6.35 16.42
C THR A 58 -5.83 -7.85 16.16
N LEU A 59 -5.52 -8.26 14.91
CA LEU A 59 -5.44 -9.64 14.49
C LEU A 59 -3.98 -10.06 14.32
N VAL A 60 -3.57 -11.14 14.99
CA VAL A 60 -2.24 -11.73 14.88
C VAL A 60 -2.32 -12.95 13.95
N VAL A 61 -1.55 -12.93 12.87
CA VAL A 61 -1.53 -13.97 11.85
C VAL A 61 -0.14 -14.59 11.78
N ASP A 62 -0.03 -15.84 12.25
CA ASP A 62 1.17 -16.65 12.08
C ASP A 62 1.09 -17.42 10.77
N THR A 63 2.14 -17.40 9.96
CA THR A 63 2.22 -18.09 8.66
C THR A 63 3.47 -18.94 8.54
N THR A 64 3.57 -19.73 7.48
CA THR A 64 4.81 -20.46 7.11
C THR A 64 5.98 -19.53 6.74
N LYS A 65 5.71 -18.23 6.52
CA LYS A 65 6.73 -17.21 6.19
C LYS A 65 7.09 -16.29 7.35
N GLY A 66 6.39 -16.41 8.47
CA GLY A 66 6.53 -15.53 9.62
C GLY A 66 5.20 -14.97 10.07
N ARG A 67 5.26 -13.99 10.96
CA ARG A 67 4.09 -13.34 11.55
C ARG A 67 3.85 -11.99 10.89
N PHE A 68 2.58 -11.67 10.65
CA PHE A 68 2.16 -10.30 10.43
C PHE A 68 0.98 -9.94 11.33
N VAL A 69 0.77 -8.65 11.56
CA VAL A 69 -0.25 -8.12 12.45
C VAL A 69 -1.12 -7.13 11.68
N VAL A 70 -2.43 -7.24 11.87
CA VAL A 70 -3.42 -6.39 11.18
C VAL A 70 -4.18 -5.57 12.21
N GLU A 71 -4.19 -4.24 12.04
CA GLU A 71 -5.16 -3.36 12.71
C GLU A 71 -6.50 -3.45 11.99
N MET A 72 -7.56 -3.76 12.72
CA MET A 72 -8.93 -3.88 12.21
C MET A 72 -9.70 -2.58 12.46
N HIS A 73 -10.50 -2.16 11.48
CA HIS A 73 -11.21 -0.89 11.47
C HIS A 73 -12.75 -1.10 11.51
N PRO A 74 -13.35 -1.36 12.71
CA PRO A 74 -14.79 -1.53 12.83
C PRO A 74 -15.59 -0.27 12.49
N GLU A 75 -14.96 0.90 12.55
CA GLU A 75 -15.56 2.17 12.14
C GLU A 75 -15.79 2.28 10.63
N LEU A 76 -15.04 1.51 9.83
CA LEU A 76 -15.19 1.44 8.37
C LEU A 76 -16.11 0.27 7.95
N ALA A 77 -15.92 -0.90 8.57
CA ALA A 77 -16.55 -2.14 8.14
C ALA A 77 -16.99 -3.01 9.36
N PRO A 78 -17.96 -2.55 10.16
CA PRO A 78 -18.29 -3.21 11.44
C PRO A 78 -18.70 -4.67 11.30
N ARG A 79 -19.51 -5.02 10.29
CA ARG A 79 -19.95 -6.40 10.06
C ARG A 79 -18.82 -7.31 9.60
N HIS A 80 -17.93 -6.79 8.74
CA HIS A 80 -16.80 -7.55 8.25
C HIS A 80 -15.74 -7.77 9.34
N VAL A 81 -15.46 -6.77 10.18
CA VAL A 81 -14.59 -6.93 11.35
C VAL A 81 -15.17 -7.94 12.35
N ALA A 82 -16.48 -7.86 12.64
CA ALA A 82 -17.14 -8.85 13.50
C ALA A 82 -17.01 -10.26 12.91
N ARG A 83 -17.15 -10.43 11.59
CA ARG A 83 -16.98 -11.71 10.90
C ARG A 83 -15.56 -12.25 11.02
N ILE A 84 -14.52 -11.41 10.81
CA ILE A 84 -13.13 -11.81 11.00
C ILE A 84 -12.89 -12.32 12.41
N LYS A 85 -13.35 -11.59 13.43
CA LYS A 85 -13.21 -11.98 14.84
C LYS A 85 -13.91 -13.31 15.13
N ALA A 86 -15.14 -13.49 14.64
CA ALA A 86 -15.89 -14.73 14.82
C ALA A 86 -15.19 -15.93 14.19
N LEU A 87 -14.73 -15.82 12.94
CA LEU A 87 -14.03 -16.89 12.23
C LEU A 87 -12.65 -17.18 12.84
N ALA A 88 -11.92 -16.18 13.30
CA ALA A 88 -10.64 -16.35 13.99
C ALA A 88 -10.84 -17.12 15.31
N ARG A 89 -11.86 -16.78 16.12
CA ARG A 89 -12.21 -17.46 17.38
C ARG A 89 -12.63 -18.92 17.17
N GLN A 90 -13.28 -19.22 16.06
CA GLN A 90 -13.61 -20.59 15.66
C GLN A 90 -12.41 -21.37 15.10
N GLY A 91 -11.22 -20.74 14.99
CA GLY A 91 -10.06 -21.34 14.36
C GLY A 91 -10.25 -21.62 12.86
N TYR A 92 -11.25 -21.00 12.24
CA TYR A 92 -11.58 -21.22 10.83
C TYR A 92 -10.40 -20.99 9.89
N TYR A 93 -9.61 -19.96 10.17
CA TYR A 93 -8.46 -19.59 9.35
C TYR A 93 -7.20 -20.43 9.60
N ASN A 94 -7.16 -21.24 10.67
CA ASN A 94 -5.99 -22.06 10.98
C ASN A 94 -5.80 -23.13 9.92
N GLY A 95 -4.61 -23.18 9.33
CA GLY A 95 -4.27 -24.08 8.24
C GLY A 95 -4.74 -23.62 6.85
N SER A 96 -5.44 -22.49 6.72
CA SER A 96 -5.87 -21.97 5.42
C SER A 96 -4.69 -21.65 4.53
N LEU A 97 -4.75 -22.10 3.28
CA LEU A 97 -3.73 -21.88 2.28
C LEU A 97 -3.88 -20.50 1.61
N PHE A 98 -2.77 -19.88 1.26
CA PHE A 98 -2.75 -18.79 0.30
C PHE A 98 -2.84 -19.39 -1.11
N TYR A 99 -4.06 -19.66 -1.56
CA TYR A 99 -4.33 -20.40 -2.81
C TYR A 99 -4.29 -19.54 -4.08
N ARG A 100 -4.29 -18.21 -3.91
CA ARG A 100 -4.16 -17.26 -5.01
C ARG A 100 -3.26 -16.12 -4.58
N VAL A 101 -2.04 -16.13 -5.04
CA VAL A 101 -1.03 -15.10 -4.74
C VAL A 101 -0.53 -14.52 -6.05
N LEU A 102 -0.90 -13.28 -6.29
CA LEU A 102 -0.53 -12.50 -7.46
C LEU A 102 0.43 -11.38 -7.04
N ASP A 103 1.03 -10.69 -8.01
CA ASP A 103 1.98 -9.62 -7.71
C ASP A 103 1.34 -8.51 -6.87
N PHE A 104 0.03 -8.28 -7.00
CA PHE A 104 -0.66 -7.21 -6.31
C PHE A 104 -1.38 -7.63 -5.01
N MET A 105 -1.68 -8.92 -4.81
CA MET A 105 -2.38 -9.38 -3.61
C MET A 105 -2.15 -10.86 -3.28
N ALA A 106 -2.41 -11.25 -2.03
CA ALA A 106 -2.41 -12.63 -1.55
C ALA A 106 -3.77 -12.99 -0.93
N GLN A 107 -4.49 -13.95 -1.52
CA GLN A 107 -5.84 -14.38 -1.13
C GLN A 107 -5.82 -15.74 -0.44
N THR A 108 -6.68 -15.86 0.58
CA THR A 108 -6.79 -17.03 1.48
C THR A 108 -8.22 -17.14 2.04
N GLY A 109 -8.44 -18.08 2.97
CA GLY A 109 -9.70 -18.16 3.74
C GLY A 109 -10.73 -19.17 3.23
N ASP A 110 -10.32 -20.09 2.34
CA ASP A 110 -11.19 -21.16 1.85
C ASP A 110 -10.64 -22.59 2.12
N LYS A 111 -9.61 -22.71 2.94
CA LYS A 111 -8.91 -23.99 3.24
C LYS A 111 -8.36 -24.72 2.00
N GLY A 112 -8.08 -23.99 0.91
CA GLY A 112 -7.52 -24.54 -0.31
C GLY A 112 -8.55 -25.18 -1.27
N ASN A 113 -9.83 -25.06 -0.99
CA ASN A 113 -10.89 -25.46 -1.90
C ASN A 113 -11.80 -24.27 -2.18
N LYS A 114 -11.85 -23.84 -3.44
CA LYS A 114 -12.67 -22.69 -3.91
C LYS A 114 -14.17 -22.79 -3.52
N GLN A 115 -14.63 -23.96 -3.07
CA GLN A 115 -16.01 -24.20 -2.64
C GLN A 115 -16.21 -24.05 -1.11
N TYR A 116 -15.14 -24.02 -0.31
CA TYR A 116 -15.28 -23.87 1.14
C TYR A 116 -15.56 -22.42 1.51
N ARG A 117 -16.81 -22.21 1.87
CA ARG A 117 -17.27 -21.00 2.56
C ARG A 117 -17.58 -21.37 4.00
N SER A 118 -17.55 -20.39 4.90
CA SER A 118 -18.10 -20.61 6.23
C SER A 118 -19.61 -20.92 6.14
N SER A 119 -20.16 -21.60 7.11
CA SER A 119 -21.61 -21.84 7.23
C SER A 119 -22.42 -20.58 7.54
N LEU A 120 -21.72 -19.46 7.80
CA LEU A 120 -22.37 -18.19 8.09
C LEU A 120 -22.94 -17.56 6.79
N PRO A 121 -23.99 -16.73 6.89
CA PRO A 121 -24.57 -16.08 5.72
C PRO A 121 -23.58 -15.12 5.06
N ASN A 122 -23.78 -14.84 3.77
CA ASN A 122 -23.05 -13.80 3.05
C ASN A 122 -23.31 -12.42 3.69
N MET A 123 -22.36 -11.52 3.51
CA MET A 123 -22.42 -10.16 4.06
C MET A 123 -22.68 -9.14 2.96
N LYS A 124 -23.49 -8.15 3.29
CA LYS A 124 -23.63 -6.96 2.45
C LYS A 124 -22.33 -6.17 2.43
N ASN A 125 -22.02 -5.61 1.29
CA ASN A 125 -20.83 -4.80 1.09
C ASN A 125 -20.76 -3.61 2.08
N GLU A 126 -19.54 -3.31 2.55
CA GLU A 126 -19.18 -2.15 3.38
C GLU A 126 -17.94 -1.45 2.76
N ALA A 127 -17.85 -1.41 1.42
CA ALA A 127 -16.71 -0.77 0.73
C ALA A 127 -16.73 0.76 0.90
N THR A 128 -17.87 1.33 1.28
CA THR A 128 -18.01 2.73 1.69
C THR A 128 -18.56 2.81 3.11
N PHE A 129 -18.20 3.90 3.80
CA PHE A 129 -18.68 4.20 5.15
C PHE A 129 -19.08 5.66 5.25
N ARG A 130 -19.81 6.02 6.30
CA ARG A 130 -20.16 7.41 6.56
C ARG A 130 -19.19 8.00 7.57
N LEU A 131 -18.43 9.02 7.16
CA LEU A 131 -17.63 9.81 8.09
C LEU A 131 -18.57 10.60 9.02
N THR A 132 -18.27 10.57 10.30
CA THR A 132 -18.96 11.33 11.36
C THR A 132 -17.90 11.94 12.28
N PRO A 133 -18.24 12.98 13.08
CA PRO A 133 -17.30 13.57 14.04
C PRO A 133 -16.74 12.58 15.08
N ALA A 134 -17.40 11.44 15.29
CA ALA A 134 -16.93 10.39 16.20
C ALA A 134 -15.76 9.57 15.63
N ILE A 135 -15.56 9.58 14.31
CA ILE A 135 -14.46 8.85 13.65
C ILE A 135 -13.22 9.74 13.64
N PRO A 136 -12.10 9.30 14.21
CA PRO A 136 -10.89 10.13 14.35
C PRO A 136 -10.12 10.23 13.01
N TYR A 137 -10.65 10.97 12.06
CA TYR A 137 -10.04 11.23 10.77
C TYR A 137 -8.93 12.28 10.84
N LEU A 138 -7.80 12.03 10.16
CA LEU A 138 -6.75 13.00 9.86
C LEU A 138 -6.71 13.28 8.37
N SER A 139 -7.01 14.50 7.94
CA SER A 139 -6.79 14.95 6.57
C SER A 139 -5.30 15.19 6.30
N ILE A 140 -4.83 14.80 5.11
CA ILE A 140 -3.51 15.19 4.61
C ILE A 140 -3.60 16.08 3.36
N GLY A 141 -4.80 16.37 2.91
CA GLY A 141 -5.10 17.32 1.84
C GLY A 141 -6.13 16.85 0.83
N ALA A 142 -6.69 17.82 0.15
CA ALA A 142 -7.70 17.60 -0.87
C ALA A 142 -7.08 17.14 -2.19
N LEU A 143 -7.69 16.13 -2.80
CA LEU A 143 -7.45 15.64 -4.15
C LEU A 143 -8.65 15.99 -5.05
N PRO A 144 -8.52 15.93 -6.38
CA PRO A 144 -9.67 16.15 -7.28
C PRO A 144 -10.85 15.21 -7.01
N THR A 145 -10.59 14.04 -6.40
CA THR A 145 -11.59 13.01 -6.12
C THR A 145 -12.14 13.03 -4.69
N GLY A 146 -11.63 13.90 -3.82
CA GLY A 146 -12.01 13.98 -2.42
C GLY A 146 -10.86 14.38 -1.52
N ASP A 147 -11.05 14.32 -0.22
CA ASP A 147 -10.03 14.60 0.79
C ASP A 147 -9.34 13.30 1.21
N ALA A 148 -8.02 13.22 1.05
CA ALA A 148 -7.23 12.06 1.43
C ALA A 148 -6.77 12.17 2.87
N GLY A 149 -6.70 11.04 3.57
CA GLY A 149 -6.26 11.04 4.96
C GLY A 149 -6.20 9.68 5.59
N PHE A 150 -6.15 9.66 6.92
CA PHE A 150 -5.99 8.45 7.71
C PHE A 150 -7.07 8.31 8.79
N ILE A 151 -7.51 7.08 9.01
CA ILE A 151 -8.25 6.63 10.19
C ILE A 151 -7.43 5.51 10.81
N GLY A 152 -6.81 5.77 11.98
CA GLY A 152 -5.75 4.88 12.49
C GLY A 152 -4.65 4.69 11.44
N ALA A 153 -4.24 3.46 11.18
CA ALA A 153 -3.28 3.17 10.12
C ALA A 153 -3.89 3.08 8.71
N MET A 154 -5.22 3.13 8.56
CA MET A 154 -5.90 2.96 7.28
C MET A 154 -5.93 4.25 6.46
N PRO A 155 -5.35 4.29 5.25
CA PRO A 155 -5.51 5.39 4.32
C PRO A 155 -6.92 5.36 3.72
N VAL A 156 -7.57 6.51 3.70
CA VAL A 156 -8.96 6.66 3.23
C VAL A 156 -9.10 7.87 2.31
N LEU A 157 -10.14 7.86 1.49
CA LEU A 157 -10.59 9.00 0.71
C LEU A 157 -12.00 9.37 1.18
N ILE A 158 -12.19 10.63 1.55
CA ILE A 158 -13.49 11.17 1.95
C ILE A 158 -14.03 12.03 0.81
N GLN A 159 -15.22 11.75 0.35
CA GLN A 159 -16.01 12.63 -0.51
C GLN A 159 -16.88 13.50 0.40
N PRO A 160 -16.57 14.80 0.57
CA PRO A 160 -17.34 15.66 1.44
C PRO A 160 -18.82 15.69 1.02
N ALA A 161 -19.72 15.86 1.97
CA ALA A 161 -21.12 16.15 1.67
C ALA A 161 -21.20 17.42 0.82
N GLN A 162 -22.25 17.54 0.00
CA GLN A 162 -22.43 18.72 -0.88
C GLN A 162 -22.30 20.02 -0.08
N GLY A 163 -21.43 20.92 -0.55
CA GLY A 163 -21.09 22.16 0.16
C GLY A 163 -19.84 22.08 1.05
N GLY A 164 -19.17 20.91 1.10
CA GLY A 164 -17.88 20.76 1.78
C GLY A 164 -16.72 21.43 1.01
N PRO A 165 -15.52 21.51 1.64
CA PRO A 165 -14.38 22.22 1.09
C PRO A 165 -14.00 21.71 -0.29
N ALA A 166 -13.79 22.65 -1.23
CA ALA A 166 -13.27 22.37 -2.56
C ALA A 166 -11.77 21.97 -2.50
N SER A 167 -11.28 21.26 -3.53
CA SER A 167 -9.87 20.92 -3.67
C SER A 167 -8.97 22.14 -3.47
N GLY A 168 -7.97 22.03 -2.60
CA GLY A 168 -7.00 23.09 -2.30
C GLY A 168 -7.23 23.84 -0.99
N GLN A 169 -8.17 23.42 -0.14
CA GLN A 169 -8.36 24.02 1.18
C GLN A 169 -7.33 23.50 2.20
N PRO A 170 -6.92 24.35 3.16
CA PRO A 170 -5.99 23.99 4.23
C PRO A 170 -6.49 22.80 5.07
N ALA A 171 -5.57 22.04 5.66
CA ALA A 171 -5.89 20.88 6.49
C ALA A 171 -6.73 21.18 7.75
N ASP A 172 -6.80 22.45 8.17
CA ASP A 172 -7.68 22.94 9.24
C ASP A 172 -9.17 22.93 8.89
N GLN A 173 -9.48 22.76 7.58
CA GLN A 173 -10.83 22.62 7.06
C GLN A 173 -11.17 21.17 6.65
N ALA A 174 -10.54 20.19 7.30
CA ALA A 174 -10.81 18.79 7.07
C ALA A 174 -12.30 18.46 7.16
N PRO A 175 -12.84 17.60 6.27
CA PRO A 175 -14.25 17.23 6.32
C PRO A 175 -14.57 16.49 7.62
N THR A 176 -15.66 16.88 8.28
CA THR A 176 -16.20 16.21 9.46
C THR A 176 -17.34 15.25 9.13
N SER A 177 -17.79 15.24 7.86
CA SER A 177 -18.84 14.36 7.35
C SER A 177 -18.68 14.13 5.86
N GLY A 178 -19.20 13.00 5.38
CA GLY A 178 -19.13 12.64 3.97
C GLY A 178 -19.17 11.12 3.76
N GLU A 179 -19.08 10.69 2.51
CA GLU A 179 -18.87 9.29 2.16
C GLU A 179 -17.37 8.99 2.10
N GLY A 180 -16.94 8.02 2.88
CA GLY A 180 -15.56 7.55 2.92
C GLY A 180 -15.39 6.20 2.25
N SER A 181 -14.20 5.96 1.70
CA SER A 181 -13.76 4.64 1.23
C SER A 181 -12.30 4.41 1.61
N ALA A 182 -11.93 3.17 1.93
CA ALA A 182 -10.53 2.82 2.11
C ALA A 182 -9.78 2.84 0.78
N LEU A 183 -8.52 3.27 0.81
CA LEU A 183 -7.61 3.18 -0.32
C LEU A 183 -6.87 1.83 -0.26
N PHE A 184 -6.76 1.17 -1.42
CA PHE A 184 -6.11 -0.14 -1.51
C PHE A 184 -4.60 0.02 -1.67
N CYS A 185 -3.96 0.52 -0.63
CA CYS A 185 -2.51 0.62 -0.48
C CYS A 185 -1.88 -0.72 -0.07
N PRO A 186 -0.55 -0.90 -0.15
CA PRO A 186 0.12 -2.06 0.43
C PRO A 186 -0.29 -2.27 1.89
N GLY A 187 -0.61 -3.51 2.24
CA GLY A 187 -1.08 -3.87 3.58
C GLY A 187 -2.59 -3.80 3.79
N THR A 188 -3.38 -3.16 2.92
CA THR A 188 -4.84 -3.19 3.05
C THR A 188 -5.34 -4.63 3.02
N ALA A 189 -6.14 -4.98 4.04
CA ALA A 189 -6.78 -6.28 4.18
C ALA A 189 -8.27 -6.15 3.83
N ALA A 190 -8.76 -6.99 2.90
CA ALA A 190 -10.13 -6.90 2.41
C ALA A 190 -10.80 -8.28 2.27
N PHE A 191 -12.13 -8.29 2.18
CA PHE A 191 -12.88 -9.49 1.83
C PHE A 191 -13.00 -9.64 0.32
N ALA A 192 -12.79 -10.87 -0.14
CA ALA A 192 -13.15 -11.27 -1.49
C ALA A 192 -14.64 -11.61 -1.57
N HIS A 193 -15.22 -11.35 -2.74
CA HIS A 193 -16.60 -11.70 -3.07
C HIS A 193 -16.70 -12.29 -4.48
N GLY A 194 -17.80 -12.95 -4.79
CA GLY A 194 -18.12 -13.45 -6.13
C GLY A 194 -18.68 -12.33 -7.04
N PRO A 195 -19.45 -12.69 -8.11
CA PRO A 195 -20.05 -11.70 -9.01
C PRO A 195 -20.94 -10.66 -8.31
N SER A 196 -21.66 -11.06 -7.25
CA SER A 196 -22.41 -10.11 -6.42
C SER A 196 -21.47 -9.49 -5.37
N ILE A 197 -21.49 -8.17 -5.23
CA ILE A 197 -20.74 -7.43 -4.21
C ILE A 197 -21.18 -7.81 -2.79
N ASP A 198 -22.41 -8.32 -2.63
CA ASP A 198 -23.01 -8.78 -1.37
C ASP A 198 -22.78 -10.28 -1.10
N SER A 199 -21.80 -10.89 -1.77
CA SER A 199 -21.47 -12.31 -1.61
C SER A 199 -20.20 -12.60 -0.79
N ALA A 200 -19.64 -11.61 -0.13
CA ALA A 200 -18.50 -11.80 0.78
C ALA A 200 -18.88 -12.76 1.92
N ASN A 201 -17.98 -13.69 2.28
CA ASN A 201 -18.27 -14.70 3.31
C ASN A 201 -17.09 -14.95 4.26
N SER A 202 -16.02 -15.60 3.78
CA SER A 202 -14.84 -15.97 4.59
C SER A 202 -13.51 -15.73 3.86
N GLN A 203 -13.53 -15.57 2.54
CA GLN A 203 -12.31 -15.36 1.77
C GLN A 203 -11.82 -13.94 1.95
N ILE A 204 -10.54 -13.81 2.24
CA ILE A 204 -9.86 -12.53 2.50
C ILE A 204 -8.60 -12.43 1.66
N PHE A 205 -8.18 -11.20 1.40
CA PHE A 205 -6.90 -10.95 0.74
C PHE A 205 -6.17 -9.76 1.36
N PHE A 206 -4.86 -9.75 1.15
CA PHE A 206 -3.94 -8.72 1.63
C PHE A 206 -3.23 -8.10 0.43
N MET A 207 -3.22 -6.77 0.35
CA MET A 207 -2.55 -6.05 -0.74
C MET A 207 -1.04 -6.11 -0.58
N ARG A 208 -0.35 -6.39 -1.68
CA ARG A 208 1.12 -6.38 -1.78
C ARG A 208 1.64 -5.09 -2.37
N VAL A 209 0.88 -4.52 -3.29
CA VAL A 209 1.10 -3.20 -3.91
C VAL A 209 -0.22 -2.44 -3.96
N ARG A 210 -0.21 -1.22 -4.46
CA ARG A 210 -1.43 -0.41 -4.65
C ARG A 210 -2.36 -1.04 -5.70
N GLY A 211 -3.67 -1.07 -5.41
CA GLY A 211 -4.73 -1.60 -6.29
C GLY A 211 -5.94 -0.67 -6.38
N PRO A 212 -5.84 0.50 -7.03
CA PRO A 212 -6.92 1.50 -7.02
C PRO A 212 -8.22 1.03 -7.69
N ASN A 213 -8.13 0.06 -8.59
CA ASN A 213 -9.29 -0.55 -9.23
C ASN A 213 -10.16 -1.42 -8.31
N LEU A 214 -9.70 -1.67 -7.08
CA LEU A 214 -10.46 -2.43 -6.07
C LEU A 214 -11.24 -1.50 -5.12
N GLU A 215 -10.92 -0.22 -5.13
CA GLU A 215 -11.54 0.79 -4.27
C GLU A 215 -13.05 0.88 -4.54
N LYS A 216 -13.84 1.02 -3.47
CA LYS A 216 -15.32 1.04 -3.50
C LYS A 216 -16.00 -0.24 -4.00
N GLN A 217 -15.23 -1.24 -4.45
CA GLN A 217 -15.78 -2.54 -4.88
C GLN A 217 -15.65 -3.58 -3.77
N PHE A 218 -14.51 -3.64 -3.10
CA PHE A 218 -14.24 -4.61 -2.05
C PHE A 218 -14.24 -3.95 -0.67
N THR A 219 -14.77 -4.64 0.32
CA THR A 219 -14.78 -4.16 1.70
C THR A 219 -13.40 -4.35 2.34
N ALA A 220 -12.70 -3.24 2.58
CA ALA A 220 -11.50 -3.23 3.40
C ALA A 220 -11.89 -3.23 4.89
N TRP A 221 -11.31 -4.16 5.66
CA TRP A 221 -11.62 -4.33 7.08
C TRP A 221 -10.43 -4.04 8.01
N GLY A 222 -9.23 -3.89 7.45
CA GLY A 222 -8.03 -3.63 8.24
C GLY A 222 -6.80 -3.35 7.39
N ARG A 223 -5.69 -3.05 8.07
CA ARG A 223 -4.38 -2.86 7.44
C ARG A 223 -3.31 -3.63 8.20
N VAL A 224 -2.39 -4.27 7.46
CA VAL A 224 -1.17 -4.84 8.01
C VAL A 224 -0.31 -3.70 8.54
N ILE A 225 -0.07 -3.70 9.84
CA ILE A 225 0.75 -2.70 10.53
C ILE A 225 2.16 -3.20 10.85
N GLN A 226 2.37 -4.53 10.85
CA GLN A 226 3.67 -5.16 11.04
C GLN A 226 3.75 -6.43 10.19
N GLY A 227 4.90 -6.68 9.57
CA GLY A 227 5.14 -7.89 8.76
C GLY A 227 4.61 -7.79 7.33
N GLN A 228 4.56 -6.62 6.73
CA GLN A 228 4.20 -6.47 5.31
C GLN A 228 5.21 -7.18 4.39
N ASP A 229 6.46 -7.31 4.79
CA ASP A 229 7.49 -8.11 4.13
C ASP A 229 7.12 -9.59 4.09
N VAL A 230 6.50 -10.13 5.16
CA VAL A 230 5.98 -11.50 5.20
C VAL A 230 4.87 -11.70 4.15
N VAL A 231 3.95 -10.73 4.00
CA VAL A 231 2.91 -10.77 2.97
C VAL A 231 3.52 -10.72 1.57
N LYS A 232 4.55 -9.91 1.38
CA LYS A 232 5.29 -9.83 0.11
C LYS A 232 6.08 -11.10 -0.21
N ALA A 233 6.55 -11.84 0.82
CA ALA A 233 7.33 -13.08 0.68
C ALA A 233 6.47 -14.32 0.40
N LEU A 234 5.15 -14.23 0.40
CA LEU A 234 4.26 -15.35 0.03
C LEU A 234 4.48 -15.75 -1.43
N LYS A 235 4.51 -17.06 -1.69
CA LYS A 235 4.83 -17.61 -3.01
C LYS A 235 3.72 -17.32 -4.00
N ASN A 236 4.09 -16.76 -5.15
CA ASN A 236 3.16 -16.49 -6.27
C ASN A 236 2.61 -17.77 -6.88
N GLY A 237 1.36 -17.70 -7.35
CA GLY A 237 0.66 -18.77 -8.07
C GLY A 237 -0.85 -18.79 -7.81
N GLU A 238 -1.61 -19.47 -8.68
CA GLU A 238 -3.06 -19.63 -8.58
C GLU A 238 -3.50 -21.09 -8.92
N PRO A 239 -3.28 -22.06 -8.01
CA PRO A 239 -2.54 -21.99 -6.74
C PRO A 239 -1.03 -22.02 -6.94
N PRO A 240 -0.24 -21.57 -5.94
CA PRO A 240 1.21 -21.84 -5.92
C PRO A 240 1.48 -23.35 -5.87
N PRO A 241 2.58 -23.85 -6.48
CA PRO A 241 2.91 -25.29 -6.44
C PRO A 241 3.07 -25.84 -5.02
N SER A 242 3.51 -25.04 -4.08
CA SER A 242 3.61 -25.36 -2.65
C SER A 242 3.13 -24.14 -1.86
N PRO A 243 1.79 -24.02 -1.65
CA PRO A 243 1.20 -22.84 -1.05
C PRO A 243 1.69 -22.61 0.39
N ASP A 244 1.97 -21.36 0.69
CA ASP A 244 2.11 -20.94 2.08
C ASP A 244 0.74 -20.98 2.78
N LYS A 245 0.74 -21.04 4.12
CA LYS A 245 -0.51 -21.13 4.89
C LYS A 245 -0.48 -20.24 6.12
N MET A 246 -1.65 -19.81 6.56
CA MET A 246 -1.85 -19.28 7.90
C MET A 246 -1.83 -20.45 8.89
N THR A 247 -0.81 -20.52 9.74
CA THR A 247 -0.66 -21.61 10.72
C THR A 247 -1.56 -21.37 11.92
N ARG A 248 -1.75 -20.10 12.31
CA ARG A 248 -2.60 -19.69 13.41
C ARG A 248 -3.09 -18.25 13.24
N VAL A 249 -4.36 -18.01 13.49
CA VAL A 249 -4.97 -16.66 13.43
C VAL A 249 -5.73 -16.40 14.73
N ARG A 250 -5.43 -15.26 15.39
CA ARG A 250 -6.00 -14.93 16.70
C ARG A 250 -6.31 -13.44 16.80
N VAL A 251 -7.43 -13.11 17.43
CA VAL A 251 -7.64 -11.76 17.96
C VAL A 251 -6.67 -11.57 19.13
N MET A 252 -5.92 -10.48 19.17
CA MET A 252 -4.89 -10.28 20.20
C MET A 252 -5.47 -10.28 21.61
N ALA A 253 -6.68 -9.74 21.81
CA ALA A 253 -7.35 -9.76 23.11
C ALA A 253 -7.61 -11.18 23.65
N ASP A 254 -7.76 -12.17 22.77
CA ASP A 254 -8.04 -13.56 23.15
C ASP A 254 -6.75 -14.37 23.42
N MET A 255 -5.57 -13.76 23.25
CA MET A 255 -4.29 -14.39 23.57
C MET A 255 -3.95 -14.21 25.05
N PRO A 256 -3.21 -15.20 25.67
CA PRO A 256 -2.62 -14.97 26.98
C PRO A 256 -1.76 -13.69 26.97
N ALA A 257 -1.84 -12.92 28.05
CA ALA A 257 -1.15 -11.64 28.12
C ALA A 257 0.37 -11.73 27.86
N ALA A 258 1.00 -12.84 28.30
CA ALA A 258 2.42 -13.08 28.07
C ALA A 258 2.77 -13.34 26.59
N ASP A 259 1.82 -13.83 25.79
CA ASP A 259 2.02 -14.18 24.37
C ASP A 259 1.64 -13.02 23.42
N ARG A 260 1.02 -11.96 23.94
CA ARG A 260 0.61 -10.80 23.13
C ARG A 260 1.82 -10.05 22.64
N PRO A 261 1.94 -9.76 21.33
CA PRO A 261 2.95 -8.83 20.87
C PRO A 261 2.74 -7.46 21.54
N ARG A 262 3.79 -6.94 22.15
CA ARG A 262 3.76 -5.59 22.72
C ARG A 262 4.07 -4.62 21.60
N LEU A 263 3.04 -4.03 20.99
CA LEU A 263 3.17 -3.14 19.87
C LEU A 263 2.60 -1.76 20.21
N LYS A 264 3.32 -0.75 19.77
CA LYS A 264 2.85 0.64 19.75
C LYS A 264 2.89 1.14 18.30
N VAL A 265 1.87 1.85 17.91
CA VAL A 265 1.76 2.51 16.60
C VAL A 265 1.90 4.01 16.79
N LEU A 266 2.58 4.68 15.88
CA LEU A 266 2.68 6.13 15.90
C LEU A 266 1.28 6.74 15.72
N ASP A 267 0.89 7.62 16.66
CA ASP A 267 -0.35 8.37 16.53
C ASP A 267 -0.30 9.28 15.30
N VAL A 268 -1.16 9.01 14.33
CA VAL A 268 -1.25 9.81 13.10
C VAL A 268 -1.59 11.29 13.38
N LYS A 269 -2.17 11.60 14.54
CA LYS A 269 -2.46 12.98 14.98
C LYS A 269 -1.30 13.65 15.71
N SER A 270 -0.18 12.95 15.91
CA SER A 270 0.98 13.52 16.61
C SER A 270 1.78 14.48 15.72
N PRO A 271 2.44 15.47 16.28
CA PRO A 271 3.38 16.32 15.55
C PRO A 271 4.52 15.52 14.88
N ALA A 272 4.94 14.41 15.51
CA ALA A 272 5.97 13.54 14.97
C ALA A 272 5.51 12.87 13.65
N PHE A 273 4.26 12.41 13.57
CA PHE A 273 3.71 11.89 12.32
C PHE A 273 3.61 12.98 11.25
N ALA A 274 3.16 14.19 11.63
CA ALA A 274 3.11 15.32 10.70
C ALA A 274 4.50 15.64 10.10
N ALA A 275 5.56 15.59 10.91
CA ALA A 275 6.93 15.79 10.45
C ALA A 275 7.38 14.69 9.46
N LEU A 276 7.11 13.41 9.77
CA LEU A 276 7.38 12.29 8.85
C LEU A 276 6.64 12.45 7.52
N LEU A 277 5.37 12.80 7.58
CA LEU A 277 4.55 13.03 6.39
C LEU A 277 5.15 14.14 5.50
N GLN A 278 5.55 15.26 6.10
CA GLN A 278 6.18 16.35 5.35
C GLN A 278 7.51 15.93 4.71
N GLN A 279 8.32 15.11 5.40
CA GLN A 279 9.54 14.55 4.82
C GLN A 279 9.24 13.65 3.61
N GLU A 280 8.24 12.77 3.69
CA GLU A 280 7.83 11.90 2.58
C GLU A 280 7.31 12.73 1.39
N ILE A 281 6.49 13.76 1.65
CA ILE A 281 5.99 14.67 0.62
C ILE A 281 7.17 15.39 -0.05
N ALA A 282 8.11 15.92 0.72
CA ALA A 282 9.28 16.63 0.19
C ALA A 282 10.19 15.71 -0.63
N ALA A 283 10.42 14.48 -0.16
CA ALA A 283 11.28 13.51 -0.84
C ALA A 283 10.70 13.04 -2.18
N LYS A 284 9.39 12.91 -2.28
CA LYS A 284 8.71 12.38 -3.48
C LYS A 284 8.15 13.47 -4.40
N GLY A 285 7.92 14.66 -3.88
CA GLY A 285 7.38 15.81 -4.64
C GLY A 285 6.09 15.42 -5.40
N ALA A 286 6.02 15.74 -6.69
CA ALA A 286 4.84 15.44 -7.52
C ALA A 286 4.52 13.93 -7.67
N ARG A 287 5.42 13.04 -7.26
CA ARG A 287 5.18 11.57 -7.27
C ARG A 287 4.63 11.05 -5.95
N PHE A 288 4.45 11.90 -4.96
CA PHE A 288 3.92 11.50 -3.67
C PHE A 288 2.52 10.86 -3.80
N SER A 289 2.33 9.78 -3.08
CA SER A 289 1.05 9.12 -2.90
C SER A 289 0.84 8.85 -1.41
N ILE A 290 -0.39 8.96 -0.92
CA ILE A 290 -0.72 8.55 0.44
C ILE A 290 -0.34 7.09 0.74
N CYS A 291 -0.29 6.24 -0.29
CA CYS A 291 0.15 4.85 -0.18
C CYS A 291 1.65 4.70 0.10
N ASP A 292 2.44 5.76 -0.07
CA ASP A 292 3.87 5.76 0.25
C ASP A 292 4.11 5.92 1.76
N VAL A 293 3.09 6.37 2.50
CA VAL A 293 3.21 6.61 3.94
C VAL A 293 3.06 5.30 4.70
N GLU A 294 4.15 4.88 5.31
CA GLU A 294 4.15 3.78 6.29
C GLU A 294 3.96 4.37 7.69
N ILE A 295 2.97 3.87 8.42
CA ILE A 295 2.79 4.26 9.82
C ILE A 295 3.79 3.48 10.66
N PRO A 296 4.74 4.15 11.35
CA PRO A 296 5.73 3.46 12.16
C PRO A 296 5.08 2.63 13.28
N VAL A 297 5.65 1.43 13.50
CA VAL A 297 5.27 0.51 14.57
C VAL A 297 6.53 0.08 15.30
N GLN A 298 6.52 0.09 16.61
CA GLN A 298 7.62 -0.39 17.45
C GLN A 298 7.17 -1.49 18.40
N ALA A 299 8.11 -2.38 18.76
CA ALA A 299 7.93 -3.29 19.89
C ALA A 299 7.96 -2.48 21.17
N GLY A 300 6.99 -2.69 22.07
CA GLY A 300 6.91 -2.06 23.38
C GLY A 300 7.63 -2.85 24.46
#